data_075ed02c7078a844404829c86b8d2bb6
#
_entry.id   075ed02c7078a844404829c86b8d2bb6
#
_cell.length_a   1.000
_cell.length_b   1.000
_cell.length_c   1.000
_cell.angle_alpha   90.00
_cell.angle_beta   90.00
_cell.angle_gamma   90.00
#
_symmetry.space_group_name_H-M   'P 1'
#
loop_
_entity.id
_entity.type
_entity.pdbx_description
1 polymer ?
#
loop_
_entity_poly.entity_id
_entity_poly.type
_entity_poly.pdbx_seq_one_letter_code
_entity_poly.pdbx_strand_id
1 'polypeptide(L)'
;MPYFGWFIVLGISLGIVIWQISVWLGETKDKMEKYQTALAYALSRNKPLLIAGGPYGNQRIRHLLKMPAHGNGDVCLDIDRNAIDGHPNAIIASVTHIPFPDKTFGAVFASHLLEHLPTTTEAKQALDELNRTAEAIFIVSPSWQSISGWLHPDHHLWVWQDGKTTHFKQRGKSSIKKKKEYTVNHD
;
A
#
# COMPACT_ATOMS: atom_id res chain seq x y z
N MET A 1 -32.41 -31.96 19.21
CA MET A 1 -31.93 -30.57 19.44
C MET A 1 -31.21 -30.06 18.19
N PRO A 2 -31.87 -29.75 17.08
CA PRO A 2 -31.21 -29.33 15.84
C PRO A 2 -30.69 -27.88 15.87
N TYR A 3 -31.18 -27.04 16.78
CA TYR A 3 -30.87 -25.59 16.79
C TYR A 3 -29.55 -25.23 17.46
N PHE A 4 -28.99 -26.10 18.33
CA PHE A 4 -27.72 -25.82 19.02
C PHE A 4 -26.53 -25.64 18.09
N GLY A 5 -26.47 -26.44 17.01
CA GLY A 5 -25.43 -26.28 15.98
C GLY A 5 -25.47 -24.92 15.27
N TRP A 6 -26.66 -24.39 15.01
CA TRP A 6 -26.83 -23.09 14.37
C TRP A 6 -26.34 -21.93 15.24
N PHE A 7 -26.55 -21.99 16.57
CA PHE A 7 -26.04 -20.96 17.47
C PHE A 7 -24.50 -20.92 17.53
N ILE A 8 -23.84 -22.10 17.43
CA ILE A 8 -22.38 -22.16 17.37
C ILE A 8 -21.88 -21.52 16.06
N VAL A 9 -22.46 -21.89 14.93
CA VAL A 9 -22.09 -21.35 13.61
C VAL A 9 -22.27 -19.83 13.60
N LEU A 10 -23.40 -19.32 14.08
CA LEU A 10 -23.66 -17.89 14.19
C LEU A 10 -22.65 -17.17 15.08
N GLY A 11 -22.32 -17.76 16.23
CA GLY A 11 -21.33 -17.20 17.16
C GLY A 11 -19.94 -17.11 16.54
N ILE A 12 -19.49 -18.16 15.85
CA ILE A 12 -18.19 -18.18 15.15
C ILE A 12 -18.20 -17.13 14.02
N SER A 13 -19.26 -17.08 13.21
CA SER A 13 -19.38 -16.12 12.11
C SER A 13 -19.33 -14.69 12.61
N LEU A 14 -20.04 -14.38 13.68
CA LEU A 14 -20.03 -13.05 14.32
C LEU A 14 -18.63 -12.70 14.84
N GLY A 15 -17.94 -13.67 15.48
CA GLY A 15 -16.57 -13.51 15.96
C GLY A 15 -15.59 -13.16 14.82
N ILE A 16 -15.70 -13.85 13.69
CA ILE A 16 -14.88 -13.57 12.49
C ILE A 16 -15.16 -12.16 11.96
N VAL A 17 -16.42 -11.75 11.89
CA VAL A 17 -16.81 -10.41 11.41
C VAL A 17 -16.23 -9.33 12.32
N ILE A 18 -16.38 -9.47 13.64
CA ILE A 18 -15.84 -8.51 14.62
C ILE A 18 -14.32 -8.43 14.50
N TRP A 19 -13.64 -9.57 14.37
CA TRP A 19 -12.19 -9.61 14.17
C TRP A 19 -11.77 -8.89 12.88
N GLN A 20 -12.44 -9.14 11.75
CA GLN A 20 -12.14 -8.45 10.48
C GLN A 20 -12.41 -6.96 10.54
N ILE A 21 -13.45 -6.51 11.24
CA ILE A 21 -13.68 -5.08 11.48
C ILE A 21 -12.51 -4.49 12.28
N SER A 22 -12.03 -5.17 13.31
CA SER A 22 -10.91 -4.72 14.12
C SER A 22 -9.61 -4.62 13.31
N VAL A 23 -9.34 -5.59 12.44
CA VAL A 23 -8.21 -5.57 11.50
C VAL A 23 -8.31 -4.36 10.56
N TRP A 24 -9.47 -4.16 9.94
CA TRP A 24 -9.71 -3.04 9.03
C TRP A 24 -9.57 -1.66 9.71
N LEU A 25 -10.08 -1.52 10.94
CA LEU A 25 -9.89 -0.28 11.72
C LEU A 25 -8.42 -0.03 12.04
N GLY A 26 -7.66 -1.08 12.40
CA GLY A 26 -6.22 -1.00 12.63
C GLY A 26 -5.45 -0.57 11.39
N GLU A 27 -5.73 -1.17 10.24
CA GLU A 27 -5.13 -0.81 8.94
C GLU A 27 -5.44 0.64 8.56
N THR A 28 -6.69 1.07 8.76
CA THR A 28 -7.12 2.45 8.46
C THR A 28 -6.40 3.47 9.35
N LYS A 29 -6.24 3.15 10.63
CA LYS A 29 -5.53 3.99 11.60
C LYS A 29 -4.04 4.09 11.23
N ASP A 30 -3.35 2.98 11.04
CA ASP A 30 -1.93 2.93 10.64
C ASP A 30 -1.69 3.74 9.35
N LYS A 31 -2.56 3.55 8.36
CA LYS A 31 -2.52 4.30 7.10
C LYS A 31 -2.64 5.81 7.33
N MET A 32 -3.59 6.24 8.16
CA MET A 32 -3.80 7.65 8.44
C MET A 32 -2.62 8.26 9.18
N GLU A 33 -2.09 7.57 10.19
CA GLU A 33 -0.92 8.00 10.97
C GLU A 33 0.32 8.14 10.07
N LYS A 34 0.59 7.15 9.23
CA LYS A 34 1.72 7.20 8.27
C LYS A 34 1.55 8.33 7.25
N TYR A 35 0.34 8.54 6.74
CA TYR A 35 0.06 9.65 5.82
C TYR A 35 0.32 11.01 6.47
N GLN A 36 -0.19 11.23 7.69
CA GLN A 36 0.04 12.49 8.41
C GLN A 36 1.52 12.70 8.72
N THR A 37 2.23 11.64 9.06
CA THR A 37 3.67 11.69 9.30
C THR A 37 4.44 12.03 8.02
N ALA A 38 4.07 11.42 6.89
CA ALA A 38 4.67 11.71 5.58
C ALA A 38 4.47 13.17 5.18
N LEU A 39 3.24 13.69 5.36
CA LEU A 39 2.91 15.08 5.06
C LEU A 39 3.71 16.05 5.94
N ALA A 40 3.72 15.81 7.25
CA ALA A 40 4.48 16.65 8.19
C ALA A 40 5.99 16.63 7.89
N TYR A 41 6.54 15.47 7.51
CA TYR A 41 7.93 15.34 7.13
C TYR A 41 8.24 16.14 5.86
N ALA A 42 7.46 16.00 4.80
CA ALA A 42 7.64 16.74 3.56
C ALA A 42 7.59 18.26 3.79
N LEU A 43 6.60 18.73 4.58
CA LEU A 43 6.49 20.13 4.98
C LEU A 43 7.72 20.62 5.76
N SER A 44 8.24 19.84 6.70
CA SER A 44 9.42 20.20 7.48
C SER A 44 10.68 20.34 6.64
N ARG A 45 10.74 19.66 5.48
CA ARG A 45 11.83 19.74 4.51
C ARG A 45 11.63 20.82 3.45
N ASN A 46 10.47 21.49 3.46
CA ASN A 46 10.04 22.44 2.42
C ASN A 46 10.12 21.81 1.02
N LYS A 47 9.73 20.55 0.90
CA LYS A 47 9.70 19.77 -0.33
C LYS A 47 8.33 19.14 -0.55
N PRO A 48 7.94 18.84 -1.80
CA PRO A 48 6.65 18.24 -2.09
C PRO A 48 6.52 16.82 -1.55
N LEU A 49 5.27 16.41 -1.29
CA LEU A 49 4.86 15.03 -0.99
C LEU A 49 4.46 14.31 -2.28
N LEU A 50 5.10 13.19 -2.57
CA LEU A 50 4.70 12.27 -3.64
C LEU A 50 3.73 11.22 -3.09
N ILE A 51 2.60 11.04 -3.77
CA ILE A 51 1.72 9.88 -3.59
C ILE A 51 2.01 8.88 -4.71
N ALA A 52 2.46 7.70 -4.35
CA ALA A 52 2.66 6.59 -5.29
C ALA A 52 1.51 5.58 -5.14
N GLY A 53 0.81 5.32 -6.24
CA GLY A 53 -0.39 4.47 -6.28
C GLY A 53 -1.70 5.25 -6.46
N GLY A 54 -1.63 6.53 -6.78
CA GLY A 54 -2.76 7.42 -7.00
C GLY A 54 -3.58 7.75 -5.75
N PRO A 55 -4.28 8.90 -5.72
CA PRO A 55 -5.05 9.31 -4.54
C PRO A 55 -6.38 8.57 -4.42
N TYR A 56 -6.98 8.15 -5.52
CA TYR A 56 -8.35 7.62 -5.53
C TYR A 56 -8.43 6.10 -5.62
N GLY A 57 -7.36 5.44 -6.08
CA GLY A 57 -7.42 4.04 -6.48
C GLY A 57 -8.44 3.82 -7.60
N ASN A 58 -8.63 2.59 -8.03
CA ASN A 58 -9.53 2.25 -9.15
C ASN A 58 -11.02 2.15 -8.73
N GLN A 59 -11.48 2.94 -7.76
CA GLN A 59 -12.86 2.85 -7.26
C GLN A 59 -13.71 4.04 -7.72
N ARG A 60 -14.54 3.83 -8.74
CA ARG A 60 -15.45 4.84 -9.32
C ARG A 60 -16.25 5.65 -8.30
N ILE A 61 -16.73 5.00 -7.23
CA ILE A 61 -17.53 5.67 -6.18
C ILE A 61 -16.66 6.64 -5.39
N ARG A 62 -15.42 6.26 -5.03
CA ARG A 62 -14.50 7.13 -4.28
C ARG A 62 -14.04 8.31 -5.13
N HIS A 63 -13.81 8.08 -6.42
CA HIS A 63 -13.52 9.14 -7.37
C HIS A 63 -14.68 10.13 -7.48
N LEU A 64 -15.92 9.64 -7.62
CA LEU A 64 -17.13 10.48 -7.70
C LEU A 64 -17.31 11.32 -6.43
N LEU A 65 -17.04 10.75 -5.26
CA LEU A 65 -17.17 11.44 -3.97
C LEU A 65 -15.93 12.26 -3.59
N LYS A 66 -14.88 12.28 -4.45
CA LYS A 66 -13.58 12.90 -4.17
C LYS A 66 -12.96 12.45 -2.84
N MET A 67 -13.17 11.19 -2.47
CA MET A 67 -12.63 10.60 -1.24
C MET A 67 -11.29 9.92 -1.55
N PRO A 68 -10.15 10.51 -1.15
CA PRO A 68 -8.85 9.92 -1.41
C PRO A 68 -8.72 8.56 -0.71
N ALA A 69 -8.43 7.52 -1.48
CA ALA A 69 -8.22 6.18 -0.94
C ALA A 69 -6.81 6.02 -0.35
N HIS A 70 -5.83 6.70 -0.95
CA HIS A 70 -4.41 6.51 -0.67
C HIS A 70 -3.70 7.79 -0.20
N GLY A 71 -4.44 8.81 0.20
CA GLY A 71 -3.89 10.11 0.58
C GLY A 71 -3.90 11.11 -0.58
N ASN A 72 -3.67 12.37 -0.25
CA ASN A 72 -3.57 13.45 -1.21
C ASN A 72 -2.20 14.12 -1.07
N GLY A 73 -1.47 14.31 -2.16
CA GLY A 73 -0.13 14.88 -2.18
C GLY A 73 -0.01 16.05 -3.16
N ASP A 74 1.19 16.62 -3.22
CA ASP A 74 1.51 17.66 -4.19
C ASP A 74 1.65 17.10 -5.60
N VAL A 75 2.14 15.85 -5.70
CA VAL A 75 2.29 15.09 -6.94
C VAL A 75 1.73 13.69 -6.72
N CYS A 76 1.03 13.16 -7.71
CA CYS A 76 0.53 11.79 -7.71
C CYS A 76 1.07 11.02 -8.91
N LEU A 77 1.52 9.79 -8.68
CA LEU A 77 2.08 8.91 -9.70
C LEU A 77 1.36 7.56 -9.70
N ASP A 78 0.89 7.13 -10.86
CA ASP A 78 0.36 5.78 -11.08
C ASP A 78 0.58 5.38 -12.54
N ILE A 79 0.61 4.07 -12.81
CA ILE A 79 0.60 3.51 -14.15
C ILE A 79 -0.82 3.55 -14.75
N ASP A 80 -1.85 3.45 -13.90
CA ASP A 80 -3.25 3.56 -14.31
C ASP A 80 -3.69 5.02 -14.29
N ARG A 81 -3.96 5.56 -15.47
CA ARG A 81 -4.48 6.92 -15.64
C ARG A 81 -5.72 7.20 -14.80
N ASN A 82 -6.61 6.22 -14.63
CA ASN A 82 -7.84 6.41 -13.89
C ASN A 82 -7.60 6.59 -12.39
N ALA A 83 -6.50 6.06 -11.87
CA ALA A 83 -6.15 6.21 -10.45
C ALA A 83 -5.71 7.63 -10.08
N ILE A 84 -5.26 8.42 -11.07
CA ILE A 84 -4.76 9.79 -10.90
C ILE A 84 -5.59 10.85 -11.63
N ASP A 85 -6.67 10.43 -12.28
CA ASP A 85 -7.54 11.35 -13.03
C ASP A 85 -8.12 12.45 -12.11
N GLY A 86 -8.06 13.69 -12.59
CA GLY A 86 -8.49 14.87 -11.82
C GLY A 86 -7.50 15.39 -10.80
N HIS A 87 -6.32 14.79 -10.64
CA HIS A 87 -5.25 15.36 -9.82
C HIS A 87 -4.46 16.41 -10.63
N PRO A 88 -4.20 17.63 -10.09
CA PRO A 88 -3.57 18.71 -10.85
C PRO A 88 -2.15 18.38 -11.33
N ASN A 89 -1.40 17.61 -10.55
CA ASN A 89 -0.03 17.20 -10.85
C ASN A 89 0.05 15.67 -10.97
N ALA A 90 -0.78 15.09 -11.85
CA ALA A 90 -0.82 13.66 -12.15
C ALA A 90 0.31 13.26 -13.09
N ILE A 91 1.04 12.21 -12.75
CA ILE A 91 2.13 11.64 -13.55
C ILE A 91 1.82 10.18 -13.86
N ILE A 92 1.71 9.85 -15.13
CA ILE A 92 1.56 8.45 -15.60
C ILE A 92 2.97 7.86 -15.72
N ALA A 93 3.36 7.05 -14.75
CA ALA A 93 4.65 6.37 -14.77
C ALA A 93 4.63 5.12 -13.89
N SER A 94 5.56 4.22 -14.11
CA SER A 94 5.80 3.07 -13.24
C SER A 94 6.58 3.49 -12.01
N VAL A 95 6.19 2.96 -10.85
CA VAL A 95 6.96 3.13 -9.60
C VAL A 95 8.36 2.53 -9.68
N THR A 96 8.61 1.62 -10.62
CA THR A 96 9.96 1.06 -10.88
C THR A 96 10.86 1.99 -11.70
N HIS A 97 10.31 3.11 -12.24
CA HIS A 97 11.03 4.11 -13.04
C HIS A 97 10.36 5.47 -12.83
N ILE A 98 10.66 6.11 -11.73
CA ILE A 98 10.06 7.40 -11.35
C ILE A 98 10.76 8.53 -12.09
N PRO A 99 10.06 9.34 -12.94
CA PRO A 99 10.69 10.33 -13.82
C PRO A 99 11.05 11.66 -13.11
N PHE A 100 11.66 11.56 -11.94
CA PHE A 100 12.11 12.70 -11.16
C PHE A 100 13.56 12.53 -10.72
N PRO A 101 14.32 13.63 -10.54
CA PRO A 101 15.67 13.60 -9.98
C PRO A 101 15.71 13.03 -8.56
N ASP A 102 16.92 12.69 -8.11
CA ASP A 102 17.16 12.22 -6.75
C ASP A 102 16.71 13.27 -5.72
N LYS A 103 16.09 12.79 -4.64
CA LYS A 103 15.67 13.62 -3.50
C LYS A 103 14.80 14.85 -3.87
N THR A 104 14.04 14.73 -4.97
CA THR A 104 13.06 15.74 -5.37
C THR A 104 11.98 15.94 -4.30
N PHE A 105 11.55 14.85 -3.66
CA PHE A 105 10.46 14.85 -2.68
C PHE A 105 10.99 14.84 -1.26
N GLY A 106 10.31 15.55 -0.35
CA GLY A 106 10.59 15.44 1.08
C GLY A 106 10.15 14.08 1.60
N ALA A 107 9.00 13.61 1.16
CA ALA A 107 8.51 12.28 1.48
C ALA A 107 7.78 11.66 0.29
N VAL A 108 7.72 10.32 0.28
CA VAL A 108 6.79 9.56 -0.54
C VAL A 108 5.87 8.74 0.36
N PHE A 109 4.60 8.72 0.02
CA PHE A 109 3.60 7.87 0.64
C PHE A 109 3.10 6.85 -0.39
N ALA A 110 3.45 5.58 -0.19
CA ALA A 110 3.07 4.45 -1.04
C ALA A 110 2.08 3.57 -0.29
N SER A 111 0.81 3.65 -0.67
CA SER A 111 -0.28 2.94 0.00
C SER A 111 -0.96 1.96 -0.93
N HIS A 112 -0.95 0.69 -0.56
CA HIS A 112 -1.55 -0.40 -1.35
C HIS A 112 -1.02 -0.44 -2.79
N LEU A 113 0.30 -0.39 -2.94
CA LEU A 113 0.99 -0.35 -4.22
C LEU A 113 1.94 -1.54 -4.41
N LEU A 114 2.84 -1.78 -3.47
CA LEU A 114 3.94 -2.72 -3.65
C LEU A 114 3.49 -4.17 -3.72
N GLU A 115 2.36 -4.51 -3.11
CA GLU A 115 1.75 -5.84 -3.18
C GLU A 115 1.21 -6.20 -4.57
N HIS A 116 0.95 -5.20 -5.42
CA HIS A 116 0.51 -5.39 -6.81
C HIS A 116 1.65 -5.66 -7.78
N LEU A 117 2.89 -5.45 -7.37
CA LEU A 117 4.04 -5.72 -8.24
C LEU A 117 4.19 -7.22 -8.47
N PRO A 118 4.44 -7.64 -9.74
CA PRO A 118 4.43 -9.06 -10.11
C PRO A 118 5.49 -9.90 -9.40
N THR A 119 6.65 -9.29 -9.11
CA THR A 119 7.80 -10.02 -8.55
C THR A 119 8.47 -9.24 -7.41
N THR A 120 9.17 -9.98 -6.56
CA THR A 120 10.00 -9.37 -5.50
C THR A 120 11.15 -8.55 -6.07
N THR A 121 11.61 -8.83 -7.29
CA THR A 121 12.65 -8.04 -7.97
C THR A 121 12.11 -6.67 -8.35
N GLU A 122 10.90 -6.60 -8.94
CA GLU A 122 10.25 -5.34 -9.26
C GLU A 122 9.87 -4.54 -8.01
N ALA A 123 9.45 -5.22 -6.95
CA ALA A 123 9.19 -4.56 -5.67
C ALA A 123 10.44 -3.94 -5.05
N LYS A 124 11.58 -4.62 -5.16
CA LYS A 124 12.88 -4.05 -4.76
C LYS A 124 13.25 -2.85 -5.62
N GLN A 125 13.13 -2.96 -6.94
CA GLN A 125 13.40 -1.86 -7.86
C GLN A 125 12.51 -0.65 -7.56
N ALA A 126 11.21 -0.87 -7.30
CA ALA A 126 10.29 0.18 -6.89
C ALA A 126 10.74 0.85 -5.59
N LEU A 127 11.14 0.06 -4.60
CA LEU A 127 11.63 0.58 -3.34
C LEU A 127 12.92 1.39 -3.50
N ASP A 128 13.84 0.93 -4.35
CA ASP A 128 15.08 1.67 -4.68
C ASP A 128 14.75 3.02 -5.36
N GLU A 129 13.77 3.06 -6.28
CA GLU A 129 13.30 4.30 -6.92
C GLU A 129 12.59 5.25 -5.94
N LEU A 130 11.75 4.73 -5.03
CA LEU A 130 11.14 5.52 -3.98
C LEU A 130 12.22 6.13 -3.06
N ASN A 131 13.22 5.33 -2.67
CA ASN A 131 14.37 5.81 -1.90
C ASN A 131 15.21 6.84 -2.66
N ARG A 132 15.42 6.64 -3.95
CA ARG A 132 16.17 7.58 -4.78
C ARG A 132 15.49 8.93 -4.84
N THR A 133 14.18 8.95 -5.07
CA THR A 133 13.44 10.19 -5.36
C THR A 133 12.96 10.96 -4.14
N ALA A 134 12.88 10.32 -2.95
CA ALA A 134 12.44 10.97 -1.72
C ALA A 134 13.48 10.87 -0.58
N GLU A 135 13.37 11.79 0.39
CA GLU A 135 14.21 11.76 1.59
C GLU A 135 13.69 10.73 2.62
N ALA A 136 12.37 10.56 2.68
CA ALA A 136 11.71 9.57 3.54
C ALA A 136 10.62 8.81 2.80
N ILE A 137 10.42 7.54 3.17
CA ILE A 137 9.43 6.65 2.56
C ILE A 137 8.46 6.16 3.63
N PHE A 138 7.17 6.21 3.31
CA PHE A 138 6.09 5.71 4.15
C PHE A 138 5.28 4.70 3.34
N ILE A 139 5.30 3.44 3.76
CA ILE A 139 4.66 2.33 3.05
C ILE A 139 3.51 1.80 3.90
N VAL A 140 2.38 1.57 3.24
CA VAL A 140 1.21 0.88 3.80
C VAL A 140 0.84 -0.26 2.87
N SER A 141 0.72 -1.45 3.43
CA SER A 141 0.28 -2.66 2.74
C SER A 141 -0.72 -3.42 3.60
N PRO A 142 -1.60 -4.24 3.00
CA PRO A 142 -2.58 -5.01 3.76
C PRO A 142 -1.92 -5.92 4.78
N SER A 143 -2.53 -6.02 5.96
CA SER A 143 -2.13 -6.97 6.98
C SER A 143 -2.31 -8.41 6.48
N TRP A 144 -1.42 -9.31 6.88
CA TRP A 144 -1.62 -10.74 6.66
C TRP A 144 -2.87 -11.31 7.36
N GLN A 145 -3.46 -10.57 8.29
CA GLN A 145 -4.72 -10.90 8.98
C GLN A 145 -5.96 -10.47 8.20
N SER A 146 -5.81 -9.66 7.16
CA SER A 146 -6.91 -9.15 6.35
C SER A 146 -7.38 -10.22 5.36
N ILE A 147 -8.63 -10.67 5.49
CA ILE A 147 -9.25 -11.59 4.53
C ILE A 147 -9.30 -10.94 3.14
N SER A 148 -9.60 -9.65 3.06
CA SER A 148 -9.60 -8.93 1.78
C SER A 148 -8.22 -8.90 1.14
N GLY A 149 -7.16 -8.75 1.94
CA GLY A 149 -5.77 -8.87 1.47
C GLY A 149 -5.47 -10.25 0.87
N TRP A 150 -6.00 -11.34 1.45
CA TRP A 150 -5.84 -12.70 0.94
C TRP A 150 -6.63 -12.96 -0.33
N LEU A 151 -7.85 -12.46 -0.42
CA LEU A 151 -8.77 -12.73 -1.52
C LEU A 151 -8.53 -11.85 -2.75
N HIS A 152 -7.76 -10.76 -2.63
CA HIS A 152 -7.52 -9.86 -3.75
C HIS A 152 -6.70 -10.56 -4.85
N PRO A 153 -7.22 -10.67 -6.08
CA PRO A 153 -6.58 -11.46 -7.14
C PRO A 153 -5.25 -10.86 -7.61
N ASP A 154 -5.14 -9.52 -7.56
CA ASP A 154 -3.98 -8.78 -8.09
C ASP A 154 -2.91 -8.51 -7.02
N HIS A 155 -3.05 -9.11 -5.83
CA HIS A 155 -1.98 -9.07 -4.84
C HIS A 155 -1.00 -10.21 -5.11
N HIS A 156 0.17 -9.86 -5.64
CA HIS A 156 1.23 -10.81 -5.98
C HIS A 156 2.24 -11.02 -4.87
N LEU A 157 2.35 -10.04 -3.96
CA LEU A 157 3.30 -10.06 -2.85
C LEU A 157 2.64 -9.88 -1.49
N TRP A 158 3.27 -10.42 -0.47
CA TRP A 158 3.15 -9.94 0.89
C TRP A 158 4.26 -8.93 1.15
N VAL A 159 3.91 -7.79 1.71
CA VAL A 159 4.83 -6.71 2.05
C VAL A 159 4.61 -6.35 3.52
N TRP A 160 5.68 -6.29 4.29
CA TRP A 160 5.62 -5.82 5.68
C TRP A 160 6.91 -5.10 6.05
N GLN A 161 6.83 -4.30 7.10
CA GLN A 161 7.97 -3.55 7.63
C GLN A 161 8.30 -4.03 9.05
N ASP A 162 9.59 -4.13 9.34
CA ASP A 162 10.13 -4.36 10.66
C ASP A 162 11.20 -3.29 10.93
N GLY A 163 10.84 -2.30 11.76
CA GLY A 163 11.65 -1.10 11.91
C GLY A 163 11.88 -0.37 10.58
N LYS A 164 13.14 -0.23 10.20
CA LYS A 164 13.55 0.38 8.94
C LYS A 164 13.68 -0.61 7.77
N THR A 165 13.29 -1.85 7.96
CA THR A 165 13.46 -2.90 6.96
C THR A 165 12.14 -3.23 6.30
N THR A 166 12.10 -3.25 4.97
CA THR A 166 10.95 -3.71 4.19
C THR A 166 11.21 -5.10 3.63
N HIS A 167 10.28 -6.00 3.89
CA HIS A 167 10.33 -7.41 3.47
C HIS A 167 9.31 -7.68 2.38
N PHE A 168 9.68 -8.50 1.42
CA PHE A 168 8.83 -8.95 0.32
C PHE A 168 8.80 -10.47 0.24
N LYS A 169 7.61 -11.03 0.10
CA LYS A 169 7.41 -12.48 -0.07
C LYS A 169 6.42 -12.74 -1.19
N GLN A 170 6.84 -13.49 -2.20
CA GLN A 170 5.96 -13.86 -3.30
C GLN A 170 4.75 -14.64 -2.81
N ARG A 171 3.55 -14.19 -3.20
CA ARG A 171 2.31 -14.98 -3.09
C ARG A 171 2.20 -15.88 -4.30
N GLY A 172 1.72 -17.09 -4.11
CA GLY A 172 1.35 -17.87 -5.24
C GLY A 172 1.78 -19.31 -5.19
N LYS A 173 1.21 -20.08 -6.09
CA LYS A 173 1.31 -21.52 -6.28
C LYS A 173 2.77 -21.95 -6.14
N SER A 174 3.00 -22.84 -5.21
CA SER A 174 4.24 -23.57 -5.04
C SER A 174 4.63 -24.27 -6.34
N SER A 175 5.30 -23.59 -7.23
CA SER A 175 6.26 -24.24 -8.09
C SER A 175 7.57 -24.29 -7.30
N ILE A 176 8.19 -25.46 -7.27
CA ILE A 176 9.36 -25.85 -6.49
C ILE A 176 10.62 -25.02 -6.85
N LYS A 177 10.56 -23.69 -6.77
CA LYS A 177 11.71 -22.80 -6.82
C LYS A 177 11.74 -21.99 -5.54
N LYS A 178 12.87 -22.12 -4.82
CA LYS A 178 13.18 -21.46 -3.54
C LYS A 178 12.51 -20.10 -3.42
N LYS A 179 11.60 -19.97 -2.43
CA LYS A 179 11.03 -18.68 -2.02
C LYS A 179 12.16 -17.70 -1.78
N LYS A 180 12.37 -16.74 -2.66
CA LYS A 180 13.30 -15.65 -2.41
C LYS A 180 12.57 -14.65 -1.50
N GLU A 181 13.03 -14.54 -0.28
CA GLU A 181 12.70 -13.46 0.65
C GLU A 181 13.76 -12.37 0.45
N TYR A 182 13.32 -11.15 0.24
CA TYR A 182 14.22 -10.01 0.08
C TYR A 182 13.99 -9.05 1.24
N THR A 183 15.10 -8.58 1.79
CA THR A 183 15.15 -7.63 2.88
C THR A 183 15.92 -6.41 2.40
N VAL A 184 15.35 -5.23 2.57
CA VAL A 184 16.00 -3.95 2.25
C VAL A 184 16.01 -3.08 3.49
N ASN A 185 17.19 -2.64 3.90
CA ASN A 185 17.37 -1.69 4.99
C ASN A 185 17.27 -0.26 4.45
N HIS A 186 16.58 0.59 5.17
CA HIS A 186 16.52 2.02 4.92
C HIS A 186 17.51 2.71 5.85
N ASP A 187 18.54 3.32 5.30
CA ASP A 187 19.50 4.14 6.02
C ASP A 187 18.92 5.48 6.48
#